data_9989f3528600461225a9f6425fb4e6e3
#
_entry.id   9989f3528600461225a9f6425fb4e6e3
#
_cell.length_a   1.000
_cell.length_b   1.000
_cell.length_c   1.000
_cell.angle_alpha   90.00
_cell.angle_beta   90.00
_cell.angle_gamma   90.00
#
_symmetry.space_group_name_H-M   'P 1'
#
loop_
_entity.id
_entity.type
_entity.pdbx_description
1 polymer ?
#
loop_
_entity_poly.entity_id
_entity_poly.type
_entity_poly.pdbx_seq_one_letter_code
_entity_poly.pdbx_strand_id
1 'polypeptide(L)'
;SGVKYPVWAWYKQDGKRAKPDLRRERWGYGPGDEEYCCIEIDLPNEQVLLSDFDAWSIILNNGLLSESEEEDSLLDSQYDSMPSAQQQLFKRENWNRVFDLTPVHCDWIIRGEWIQATFWVLKKEDVRSVVFFRTAKHRR
;
A
#
# COMPACT_ATOMS: atom_id res chain seq x y z
N SER A 1 -17.18 -15.80 -12.59
CA SER A 1 -15.78 -15.59 -12.92
C SER A 1 -14.89 -15.94 -11.74
N GLY A 2 -13.89 -16.78 -11.95
CA GLY A 2 -13.05 -17.33 -10.89
C GLY A 2 -11.89 -16.45 -10.42
N VAL A 3 -12.01 -15.12 -10.45
CA VAL A 3 -10.96 -14.23 -9.95
C VAL A 3 -10.93 -14.31 -8.43
N LYS A 4 -9.89 -14.91 -7.89
CA LYS A 4 -9.77 -15.23 -6.48
C LYS A 4 -8.98 -14.17 -5.68
N TYR A 5 -8.07 -13.45 -6.34
CA TYR A 5 -7.20 -12.47 -5.71
C TYR A 5 -7.15 -11.18 -6.51
N PRO A 6 -7.09 -10.02 -5.86
CA PRO A 6 -6.91 -8.75 -6.54
C PRO A 6 -5.48 -8.59 -7.06
N VAL A 7 -5.35 -7.69 -8.03
CA VAL A 7 -4.05 -7.21 -8.52
C VAL A 7 -3.69 -5.93 -7.78
N TRP A 8 -2.42 -5.78 -7.43
CA TRP A 8 -1.88 -4.62 -6.74
C TRP A 8 -0.92 -3.87 -7.65
N ALA A 9 -1.00 -2.55 -7.64
CA ALA A 9 -0.10 -1.67 -8.36
C ALA A 9 0.23 -0.43 -7.53
N TRP A 10 1.29 0.27 -7.89
CA TRP A 10 1.61 1.56 -7.29
C TRP A 10 0.85 2.67 -8.00
N TYR A 11 0.19 3.52 -7.23
CA TYR A 11 -0.45 4.74 -7.69
C TYR A 11 0.42 5.97 -7.43
N LYS A 12 1.09 6.00 -6.29
CA LYS A 12 1.97 7.07 -5.85
C LYS A 12 3.12 6.50 -5.04
N GLN A 13 4.31 7.00 -5.26
CA GLN A 13 5.49 6.56 -4.54
C GLN A 13 6.32 7.78 -4.12
N ASP A 14 6.75 7.78 -2.86
CA ASP A 14 7.60 8.83 -2.29
C ASP A 14 7.02 10.24 -2.53
N GLY A 15 5.71 10.37 -2.35
CA GLY A 15 4.97 11.62 -2.55
C GLY A 15 4.76 12.03 -4.01
N LYS A 16 5.14 11.19 -5.00
CA LYS A 16 5.11 11.54 -6.42
C LYS A 16 4.32 10.55 -7.26
N ARG A 17 3.52 11.09 -8.18
CA ARG A 17 2.89 10.34 -9.27
C ARG A 17 3.75 10.41 -10.54
N ALA A 18 4.97 9.99 -10.45
CA ALA A 18 5.91 9.93 -11.57
C ALA A 18 6.21 8.49 -11.96
N LYS A 19 6.68 8.28 -13.19
CA LYS A 19 7.20 6.97 -13.58
C LYS A 19 8.34 6.58 -12.66
N PRO A 20 8.39 5.31 -12.19
CA PRO A 20 9.45 4.86 -11.31
C PRO A 20 10.83 4.93 -12.01
N ASP A 21 11.84 5.33 -11.27
CA ASP A 21 13.22 5.21 -11.74
C ASP A 21 13.69 3.77 -11.54
N LEU A 22 13.66 2.98 -12.61
CA LEU A 22 13.98 1.55 -12.59
C LEU A 22 15.49 1.27 -12.38
N ARG A 23 16.34 2.29 -12.35
CA ARG A 23 17.77 2.17 -12.06
C ARG A 23 18.05 2.11 -10.55
N ARG A 24 17.09 2.45 -9.70
CA ARG A 24 17.27 2.47 -8.24
C ARG A 24 17.30 1.06 -7.68
N GLU A 25 18.28 0.79 -6.82
CA GLU A 25 18.50 -0.51 -6.16
C GLU A 25 17.30 -1.03 -5.39
N ARG A 26 16.46 -0.14 -4.86
CA ARG A 26 15.25 -0.51 -4.10
C ARG A 26 14.18 -1.27 -4.88
N TRP A 27 14.31 -1.35 -6.19
CA TRP A 27 13.44 -2.17 -7.03
C TRP A 27 13.91 -3.62 -7.16
N GLY A 28 15.08 -3.92 -6.63
CA GLY A 28 15.66 -5.26 -6.64
C GLY A 28 15.11 -6.13 -5.53
N TYR A 29 13.99 -6.76 -5.77
CA TYR A 29 13.52 -7.86 -4.91
C TYR A 29 14.17 -9.16 -5.39
N GLY A 30 15.18 -9.64 -4.69
CA GLY A 30 15.79 -10.92 -5.02
C GLY A 30 17.32 -10.91 -5.04
N PRO A 31 17.94 -12.01 -5.50
CA PRO A 31 19.39 -12.18 -5.46
C PRO A 31 20.17 -11.29 -6.45
N GLY A 32 19.48 -10.47 -7.23
CA GLY A 32 20.07 -9.63 -8.28
C GLY A 32 20.28 -10.37 -9.59
N ASP A 33 20.41 -9.62 -10.69
CA ASP A 33 20.55 -10.13 -12.07
C ASP A 33 19.30 -10.90 -12.56
N GLU A 34 18.13 -10.54 -12.04
CA GLU A 34 16.86 -11.06 -12.54
C GLU A 34 16.20 -10.08 -13.49
N GLU A 35 15.48 -10.63 -14.45
CA GLU A 35 14.70 -9.85 -15.40
C GLU A 35 13.30 -9.58 -14.87
N TYR A 36 12.93 -8.32 -14.88
CA TYR A 36 11.61 -7.84 -14.47
C TYR A 36 10.97 -7.02 -15.57
N CYS A 37 9.67 -6.81 -15.48
CA CYS A 37 8.99 -5.83 -16.31
C CYS A 37 8.22 -4.83 -15.45
N CYS A 38 8.21 -3.58 -15.89
CA CYS A 38 7.36 -2.54 -15.36
C CYS A 38 6.20 -2.32 -16.33
N ILE A 39 4.98 -2.51 -15.86
CA ILE A 39 3.76 -2.35 -16.65
C ILE A 39 3.06 -1.08 -16.19
N GLU A 40 2.91 -0.12 -17.11
CA GLU A 40 2.11 1.08 -16.88
C GLU A 40 0.68 0.82 -17.34
N ILE A 41 -0.27 1.07 -16.45
CA ILE A 41 -1.69 0.80 -16.70
C ILE A 41 -2.53 2.04 -16.45
N ASP A 42 -3.66 2.11 -17.13
CA ASP A 42 -4.66 3.17 -16.99
C ASP A 42 -6.03 2.53 -16.83
N LEU A 43 -6.65 2.74 -15.68
CA LEU A 43 -7.94 2.15 -15.32
C LEU A 43 -8.95 3.23 -14.96
N PRO A 44 -10.24 3.01 -15.24
CA PRO A 44 -11.30 3.87 -14.74
C PRO A 44 -11.29 3.93 -13.20
N ASN A 45 -11.56 5.12 -12.64
CA ASN A 45 -11.53 5.34 -11.20
C ASN A 45 -12.45 4.39 -10.43
N GLU A 46 -13.61 4.05 -10.99
CA GLU A 46 -14.59 3.15 -10.37
C GLU A 46 -14.15 1.68 -10.29
N GLN A 47 -13.08 1.32 -10.99
CA GLN A 47 -12.52 -0.04 -10.98
C GLN A 47 -11.34 -0.19 -10.01
N VAL A 48 -10.91 0.89 -9.39
CA VAL A 48 -9.69 0.95 -8.57
C VAL A 48 -10.01 1.41 -7.16
N LEU A 49 -9.49 0.68 -6.19
CA LEU A 49 -9.49 1.09 -4.79
C LEU A 49 -8.07 1.55 -4.40
N LEU A 50 -7.96 2.80 -3.97
CA LEU A 50 -6.70 3.35 -3.48
C LEU A 50 -6.60 3.22 -1.96
N SER A 51 -5.42 2.89 -1.46
CA SER A 51 -5.16 2.75 -0.04
C SER A 51 -3.72 3.16 0.32
N ASP A 52 -3.54 3.62 1.55
CA ASP A 52 -2.23 4.02 2.05
C ASP A 52 -1.38 2.80 2.42
N PHE A 53 -0.17 2.73 1.87
CA PHE A 53 0.71 1.58 2.07
C PHE A 53 1.26 1.48 3.50
N ASP A 54 1.61 2.60 4.11
CA ASP A 54 2.15 2.61 5.48
C ASP A 54 1.07 2.15 6.48
N ALA A 55 -0.17 2.57 6.28
CA ALA A 55 -1.30 2.09 7.07
C ALA A 55 -1.52 0.58 6.89
N TRP A 56 -1.40 0.05 5.68
CA TRP A 56 -1.48 -1.40 5.44
C TRP A 56 -0.45 -2.18 6.23
N SER A 57 0.77 -1.66 6.35
CA SER A 57 1.83 -2.32 7.12
C SER A 57 1.45 -2.49 8.60
N ILE A 58 0.76 -1.50 9.17
CA ILE A 58 0.25 -1.56 10.54
C ILE A 58 -0.88 -2.60 10.64
N ILE A 59 -1.82 -2.59 9.71
CA ILE A 59 -2.94 -3.54 9.66
C ILE A 59 -2.45 -4.99 9.56
N LEU A 60 -1.48 -5.26 8.71
CA LEU A 60 -0.91 -6.58 8.54
C LEU A 60 -0.19 -7.09 9.80
N ASN A 61 0.28 -6.19 10.64
CA ASN A 61 0.83 -6.49 11.96
C ASN A 61 -0.24 -6.46 13.07
N ASN A 62 -1.52 -6.45 12.70
CA ASN A 62 -2.65 -6.44 13.62
C ASN A 62 -2.73 -5.22 14.54
N GLY A 63 -2.12 -4.11 14.14
CA GLY A 63 -2.09 -2.85 14.89
C GLY A 63 -3.33 -1.98 14.66
N LEU A 64 -3.48 -0.97 15.50
CA LEU A 64 -4.47 0.09 15.33
C LEU A 64 -3.84 1.29 14.64
N LEU A 65 -4.62 1.97 13.81
CA LEU A 65 -4.19 3.19 13.13
C LEU A 65 -4.49 4.40 14.00
N SER A 66 -3.48 5.26 14.22
CA SER A 66 -3.59 6.46 15.04
C SER A 66 -2.80 7.62 14.41
N GLU A 67 -3.14 8.85 14.74
CA GLU A 67 -2.47 10.05 14.21
C GLU A 67 -1.50 10.69 15.21
N SER A 68 -1.49 10.21 16.46
CA SER A 68 -0.59 10.67 17.51
C SER A 68 -0.35 9.57 18.54
N GLU A 69 0.72 9.72 19.32
CA GLU A 69 1.01 8.82 20.43
C GLU A 69 -0.11 8.83 21.49
N GLU A 70 -0.69 9.99 21.75
CA GLU A 70 -1.80 10.15 22.69
C GLU A 70 -3.04 9.41 22.21
N GLU A 71 -3.37 9.54 20.91
CA GLU A 71 -4.50 8.79 20.33
C GLU A 71 -4.24 7.28 20.39
N ASP A 72 -3.03 6.85 20.06
CA ASP A 72 -2.65 5.45 20.09
C ASP A 72 -2.86 4.83 21.48
N SER A 73 -2.38 5.50 22.52
CA SER A 73 -2.57 5.08 23.91
C SER A 73 -4.04 5.01 24.31
N LEU A 74 -4.84 5.97 23.82
CA LEU A 74 -6.29 5.99 24.09
C LEU A 74 -7.00 4.82 23.39
N LEU A 75 -6.68 4.58 22.11
CA LEU A 75 -7.26 3.47 21.34
C LEU A 75 -6.89 2.11 21.95
N ASP A 76 -5.66 1.92 22.38
CA ASP A 76 -5.20 0.70 23.04
C ASP A 76 -5.98 0.47 24.35
N SER A 77 -6.16 1.50 25.17
CA SER A 77 -6.92 1.42 26.40
C SER A 77 -8.38 1.07 26.15
N GLN A 78 -8.99 1.66 25.15
CA GLN A 78 -10.37 1.35 24.75
C GLN A 78 -10.50 -0.09 24.27
N TYR A 79 -9.57 -0.52 23.42
CA TYR A 79 -9.54 -1.89 22.91
C TYR A 79 -9.40 -2.93 24.03
N ASP A 80 -8.47 -2.73 24.95
CA ASP A 80 -8.20 -3.65 26.05
C ASP A 80 -9.38 -3.77 27.02
N SER A 81 -10.19 -2.72 27.15
CA SER A 81 -11.38 -2.70 28.00
C SER A 81 -12.62 -3.35 27.39
N MET A 82 -12.57 -3.68 26.09
CA MET A 82 -13.73 -4.24 25.37
C MET A 82 -13.82 -5.76 25.48
N PRO A 83 -15.04 -6.33 25.50
CA PRO A 83 -15.24 -7.76 25.27
C PRO A 83 -14.71 -8.20 23.89
N SER A 84 -14.21 -9.42 23.78
CA SER A 84 -13.58 -9.95 22.55
C SER A 84 -14.44 -9.77 21.29
N ALA A 85 -15.75 -9.92 21.40
CA ALA A 85 -16.67 -9.74 20.28
C ALA A 85 -16.69 -8.29 19.74
N GLN A 86 -16.55 -7.32 20.64
CA GLN A 86 -16.50 -5.90 20.28
C GLN A 86 -15.12 -5.49 19.77
N GLN A 87 -14.06 -6.12 20.20
CA GLN A 87 -12.68 -5.84 19.78
C GLN A 87 -12.51 -6.00 18.26
N GLN A 88 -13.08 -7.04 17.67
CA GLN A 88 -13.00 -7.27 16.23
C GLN A 88 -13.69 -6.17 15.42
N LEU A 89 -14.87 -5.75 15.85
CA LEU A 89 -15.58 -4.66 15.19
C LEU A 89 -14.83 -3.33 15.33
N PHE A 90 -14.31 -3.04 16.51
CA PHE A 90 -13.49 -1.85 16.76
C PHE A 90 -12.28 -1.77 15.85
N LYS A 91 -11.54 -2.87 15.68
CA LYS A 91 -10.40 -2.93 14.72
C LYS A 91 -10.84 -2.68 13.30
N ARG A 92 -11.90 -3.33 12.83
CA ARG A 92 -12.39 -3.16 11.45
C ARG A 92 -12.78 -1.72 11.16
N GLU A 93 -13.45 -1.07 12.10
CA GLU A 93 -13.80 0.35 11.98
C GLU A 93 -12.55 1.24 11.93
N ASN A 94 -11.59 1.01 12.81
CA ASN A 94 -10.31 1.73 12.83
C ASN A 94 -9.54 1.53 11.51
N TRP A 95 -9.51 0.33 10.97
CA TRP A 95 -8.78 -0.01 9.75
C TRP A 95 -9.34 0.65 8.49
N ASN A 96 -10.56 1.15 8.51
CA ASN A 96 -11.09 1.95 7.41
C ASN A 96 -10.29 3.24 7.17
N ARG A 97 -9.49 3.67 8.13
CA ARG A 97 -8.54 4.80 7.98
C ARG A 97 -7.49 4.55 6.90
N VAL A 98 -7.26 3.32 6.47
CA VAL A 98 -6.36 2.97 5.36
C VAL A 98 -6.77 3.65 4.04
N PHE A 99 -8.03 4.04 3.92
CA PHE A 99 -8.57 4.73 2.74
C PHE A 99 -8.49 6.25 2.85
N ASP A 100 -8.08 6.79 3.97
CA ASP A 100 -7.76 8.22 4.10
C ASP A 100 -6.37 8.47 3.48
N LEU A 101 -6.35 9.19 2.37
CA LEU A 101 -5.15 9.48 1.60
C LEU A 101 -4.63 10.90 1.81
N THR A 102 -5.20 11.64 2.76
CA THR A 102 -4.78 13.01 3.09
C THR A 102 -3.31 13.01 3.54
N PRO A 103 -2.43 13.76 2.86
CA PRO A 103 -1.02 13.76 3.20
C PRO A 103 -0.74 14.26 4.61
N VAL A 104 0.02 13.47 5.36
CA VAL A 104 0.57 13.83 6.67
C VAL A 104 2.00 13.34 6.75
N HIS A 105 2.89 14.19 7.24
CA HIS A 105 4.27 13.81 7.52
C HIS A 105 4.68 14.43 8.86
N CYS A 106 4.73 13.61 9.89
CA CYS A 106 5.19 14.02 11.23
C CYS A 106 5.96 12.86 11.87
N ASP A 107 6.46 13.06 13.08
CA ASP A 107 7.26 12.05 13.76
C ASP A 107 6.50 10.75 14.08
N TRP A 108 5.19 10.82 14.16
CA TRP A 108 4.34 9.68 14.49
C TRP A 108 3.81 8.94 13.26
N ILE A 109 3.41 9.66 12.22
CA ILE A 109 2.74 9.09 11.04
C ILE A 109 3.24 9.71 9.74
N ILE A 110 3.37 8.86 8.75
CA ILE A 110 3.50 9.24 7.33
C ILE A 110 2.32 8.66 6.60
N ARG A 111 1.56 9.50 5.90
CA ARG A 111 0.38 9.10 5.14
C ARG A 111 0.33 9.83 3.82
N GLY A 112 -0.16 9.16 2.77
CA GLY A 112 -0.37 9.76 1.46
C GLY A 112 0.89 9.87 0.60
N GLU A 113 2.03 9.37 1.03
CA GLU A 113 3.27 9.34 0.24
C GLU A 113 3.39 8.08 -0.60
N TRP A 114 2.96 6.95 -0.07
CA TRP A 114 2.97 5.64 -0.73
C TRP A 114 1.54 5.13 -0.82
N ILE A 115 0.97 5.16 -2.03
CA ILE A 115 -0.41 4.76 -2.28
C ILE A 115 -0.44 3.59 -3.24
N GLN A 116 -1.11 2.52 -2.83
CA GLN A 116 -1.37 1.36 -3.67
C GLN A 116 -2.74 1.45 -4.32
N ALA A 117 -2.83 0.90 -5.53
CA ALA A 117 -4.08 0.69 -6.24
C ALA A 117 -4.39 -0.80 -6.27
N THR A 118 -5.62 -1.15 -5.95
CA THR A 118 -6.10 -2.53 -5.97
C THR A 118 -7.24 -2.64 -6.96
N PHE A 119 -7.22 -3.66 -7.81
CA PHE A 119 -8.25 -3.92 -8.81
C PHE A 119 -8.36 -5.42 -9.12
N TRP A 120 -9.45 -5.84 -9.72
CA TRP A 120 -9.73 -7.25 -9.92
C TRP A 120 -9.22 -7.81 -11.25
N VAL A 121 -9.27 -7.01 -12.31
CA VAL A 121 -9.00 -7.48 -13.68
C VAL A 121 -8.06 -6.51 -14.37
N LEU A 122 -6.99 -7.02 -14.97
CA LEU A 122 -6.13 -6.30 -15.89
C LEU A 122 -6.43 -6.77 -17.32
N LYS A 123 -6.89 -5.86 -18.16
CA LYS A 123 -7.14 -6.12 -19.57
C LYS A 123 -5.99 -5.57 -20.42
N LYS A 124 -5.79 -6.17 -21.57
CA LYS A 124 -4.77 -5.73 -22.53
C LYS A 124 -4.94 -4.25 -22.92
N GLU A 125 -6.17 -3.80 -23.06
CA GLU A 125 -6.53 -2.43 -23.42
C GLU A 125 -6.11 -1.40 -22.36
N ASP A 126 -5.98 -1.83 -21.11
CA ASP A 126 -5.61 -0.98 -19.99
C ASP A 126 -4.09 -0.75 -19.89
N VAL A 127 -3.30 -1.53 -20.62
CA VAL A 127 -1.84 -1.44 -20.60
C VAL A 127 -1.37 -0.34 -21.55
N ARG A 128 -0.66 0.66 -21.01
CA ARG A 128 -0.08 1.76 -21.77
C ARG A 128 1.34 1.48 -22.25
N SER A 129 2.16 0.88 -21.39
CA SER A 129 3.54 0.54 -21.74
C SER A 129 4.02 -0.65 -20.91
N VAL A 130 5.00 -1.35 -21.46
CA VAL A 130 5.73 -2.41 -20.78
C VAL A 130 7.23 -2.15 -20.99
N VAL A 131 7.97 -2.04 -19.91
CA VAL A 131 9.43 -1.83 -19.93
C VAL A 131 10.09 -3.00 -19.20
N PHE A 132 11.00 -3.69 -19.89
CA PHE A 132 11.82 -4.73 -19.29
C PHE A 132 13.09 -4.14 -18.72
N PHE A 133 13.51 -4.61 -17.56
CA PHE A 133 14.73 -4.17 -16.89
C PHE A 133 15.34 -5.30 -16.07
N ARG A 134 16.63 -5.15 -15.75
CA ARG A 134 17.34 -6.08 -14.86
C ARG A 134 17.74 -5.38 -13.59
N THR A 135 17.64 -6.10 -12.48
CA THR A 135 18.15 -5.61 -11.20
C THR A 135 19.67 -5.69 -11.17
N ALA A 136 20.30 -4.71 -10.52
CA ALA A 136 21.75 -4.72 -10.34
C ALA A 136 22.15 -5.89 -9.41
N LYS A 137 23.30 -6.53 -9.72
CA LYS A 137 23.91 -7.47 -8.79
C LYS A 137 24.32 -6.73 -7.54
N HIS A 138 23.92 -7.26 -6.38
CA HIS A 138 24.49 -6.78 -5.12
C HIS A 138 26.01 -7.06 -5.15
N ARG A 139 26.81 -6.00 -5.21
CA ARG A 139 28.23 -6.14 -4.96
C ARG A 139 28.42 -6.51 -3.50
N ARG A 140 28.96 -7.70 -3.27
CA ARG A 140 29.41 -8.10 -1.95
C ARG A 140 30.64 -7.31 -1.52
#